data_5e06c62ca440e90ac38d920beb1ef97a
#
_entry.id   5e06c62ca440e90ac38d920beb1ef97a
#
_cell.length_a   1.000
_cell.length_b   1.000
_cell.length_c   1.000
_cell.angle_alpha   90.00
_cell.angle_beta   90.00
_cell.angle_gamma   90.00
#
_symmetry.space_group_name_H-M   'P 1'
#
loop_
_entity.id
_entity.type
_entity.pdbx_description
1 polymer ?
#
loop_
_entity_poly.entity_id
_entity_poly.type
_entity_poly.pdbx_seq_one_letter_code
_entity_poly.pdbx_strand_id
1 'polypeptide(L)'
;MRSLKNHFGVILPLFVLLFAIEFSVVAGKILSDYESSMSDEYNIIAVSQKELSDEVFKSRIPSFKNAILLDAKPVLDRLKGQMSDKNLKELENSLPKFYSIKLNILPSPTFMAKIERDLLGIEGISKVETFAKTHDKVYRILVLFKAVAQGFTALIALMGITLIFKQMRIWLYEHRRRIEVMSDLGASFWLKASRLYKLAIADSIVATALVCAIYIFAPSLLSSVLFSVGFSMPSIDIVNDAVILLAASVSISIITVSVVMLRSKASYDF
;
A
#
# COMPACT_ATOMS: atom_id res chain seq x y z
N MET A 1 39.24 10.29 9.71
CA MET A 1 38.74 9.28 8.74
C MET A 1 38.03 8.05 9.38
N ARG A 2 38.46 7.52 10.54
CA ARG A 2 37.76 6.40 11.21
C ARG A 2 36.33 6.75 11.66
N SER A 3 36.09 7.96 12.15
CA SER A 3 34.77 8.41 12.58
C SER A 3 33.72 8.39 11.47
N LEU A 4 34.04 8.90 10.27
CA LEU A 4 33.14 8.93 9.10
C LEU A 4 32.74 7.51 8.63
N LYS A 5 33.67 6.55 8.63
CA LYS A 5 33.38 5.14 8.26
C LYS A 5 32.36 4.49 9.21
N ASN A 6 32.46 4.85 10.52
CA ASN A 6 31.57 4.29 11.53
C ASN A 6 30.15 4.82 11.40
N HIS A 7 29.98 6.12 11.12
CA HIS A 7 28.68 6.72 10.85
C HIS A 7 28.05 6.11 9.58
N PHE A 8 28.84 5.98 8.50
CA PHE A 8 28.35 5.39 7.27
C PHE A 8 27.86 3.94 7.47
N GLY A 9 28.51 3.19 8.36
CA GLY A 9 28.11 1.82 8.72
C GLY A 9 26.74 1.72 9.41
N VAL A 10 26.21 2.80 10.01
CA VAL A 10 24.86 2.85 10.58
C VAL A 10 23.88 3.55 9.62
N ILE A 11 24.30 4.68 9.04
CA ILE A 11 23.46 5.48 8.13
C ILE A 11 23.01 4.64 6.95
N LEU A 12 23.89 3.87 6.32
CA LEU A 12 23.56 3.10 5.12
C LEU A 12 22.49 2.02 5.37
N PRO A 13 22.65 1.10 6.34
CA PRO A 13 21.61 0.11 6.63
C PRO A 13 20.29 0.77 7.07
N LEU A 14 20.37 1.85 7.84
CA LEU A 14 19.19 2.58 8.29
C LEU A 14 18.48 3.26 7.12
N PHE A 15 19.24 3.90 6.22
CA PHE A 15 18.72 4.48 5.00
C PHE A 15 18.00 3.45 4.12
N VAL A 16 18.64 2.29 3.87
CA VAL A 16 18.04 1.22 3.04
C VAL A 16 16.77 0.68 3.68
N LEU A 17 16.77 0.52 5.01
CA LEU A 17 15.60 0.08 5.76
C LEU A 17 14.44 1.08 5.64
N LEU A 18 14.70 2.35 5.91
CA LEU A 18 13.69 3.41 5.84
C LEU A 18 13.18 3.60 4.41
N PHE A 19 14.09 3.55 3.43
CA PHE A 19 13.73 3.61 2.01
C PHE A 19 12.79 2.47 1.62
N ALA A 20 13.06 1.24 2.08
CA ALA A 20 12.19 0.10 1.79
C ALA A 20 10.80 0.24 2.47
N ILE A 21 10.74 0.77 3.68
CA ILE A 21 9.48 1.04 4.38
C ILE A 21 8.67 2.07 3.59
N GLU A 22 9.28 3.20 3.24
CA GLU A 22 8.61 4.26 2.50
C GLU A 22 8.19 3.81 1.10
N PHE A 23 9.05 3.05 0.41
CA PHE A 23 8.69 2.43 -0.86
C PHE A 23 7.43 1.56 -0.74
N SER A 24 7.34 0.74 0.31
CA SER A 24 6.17 -0.12 0.53
C SER A 24 4.89 0.70 0.80
N VAL A 25 5.02 1.82 1.53
CA VAL A 25 3.90 2.73 1.80
C VAL A 25 3.43 3.41 0.51
N VAL A 26 4.35 4.00 -0.25
CA VAL A 26 4.04 4.69 -1.51
C VAL A 26 3.48 3.72 -2.55
N ALA A 27 4.09 2.54 -2.71
CA ALA A 27 3.59 1.50 -3.60
C ALA A 27 2.18 1.06 -3.19
N GLY A 28 1.93 0.91 -1.88
CA GLY A 28 0.60 0.60 -1.35
C GLY A 28 -0.44 1.68 -1.68
N LYS A 29 -0.09 2.96 -1.55
CA LYS A 29 -0.94 4.10 -1.92
C LYS A 29 -1.26 4.08 -3.43
N ILE A 30 -0.23 3.91 -4.29
CA ILE A 30 -0.41 3.83 -5.76
C ILE A 30 -1.36 2.69 -6.13
N LEU A 31 -1.17 1.50 -5.55
CA LEU A 31 -2.04 0.36 -5.81
C LEU A 31 -3.47 0.61 -5.34
N SER A 32 -3.65 1.21 -4.17
CA SER A 32 -4.98 1.53 -3.62
C SER A 32 -5.72 2.55 -4.50
N ASP A 33 -5.02 3.57 -5.00
CA ASP A 33 -5.60 4.56 -5.91
C ASP A 33 -5.98 3.92 -7.25
N TYR A 34 -5.16 3.00 -7.75
CA TYR A 34 -5.45 2.25 -8.96
C TYR A 34 -6.65 1.30 -8.76
N GLU A 35 -6.72 0.58 -7.63
CA GLU A 35 -7.87 -0.25 -7.27
C GLU A 35 -9.16 0.58 -7.19
N SER A 36 -9.10 1.78 -6.63
CA SER A 36 -10.22 2.71 -6.56
C SER A 36 -10.67 3.18 -7.94
N SER A 37 -9.73 3.60 -8.79
CA SER A 37 -10.02 4.03 -10.16
C SER A 37 -10.63 2.89 -10.99
N MET A 38 -10.09 1.68 -10.88
CA MET A 38 -10.67 0.50 -11.53
C MET A 38 -12.05 0.16 -11.00
N SER A 39 -12.30 0.34 -9.70
CA SER A 39 -13.63 0.13 -9.11
C SER A 39 -14.66 1.10 -9.69
N ASP A 40 -14.27 2.35 -9.95
CA ASP A 40 -15.15 3.36 -10.53
C ASP A 40 -15.45 3.12 -12.02
N GLU A 41 -14.53 2.52 -12.76
CA GLU A 41 -14.73 2.14 -14.16
C GLU A 41 -15.45 0.79 -14.30
N TYR A 42 -15.37 -0.05 -13.28
CA TYR A 42 -15.95 -1.38 -13.30
C TYR A 42 -17.46 -1.33 -13.09
N ASN A 43 -18.19 -1.94 -14.03
CA ASN A 43 -19.63 -1.99 -14.01
C ASN A 43 -20.11 -3.44 -14.09
N ILE A 44 -21.04 -3.80 -13.22
CA ILE A 44 -21.80 -5.06 -13.32
C ILE A 44 -23.06 -4.76 -14.09
N ILE A 45 -23.32 -5.51 -15.15
CA ILE A 45 -24.55 -5.37 -15.94
C ILE A 45 -25.57 -6.38 -15.46
N ALA A 46 -26.66 -5.89 -14.89
CA ALA A 46 -27.82 -6.72 -14.54
C ALA A 46 -28.95 -6.48 -15.53
N VAL A 47 -29.54 -7.57 -16.00
CA VAL A 47 -30.66 -7.56 -16.93
C VAL A 47 -31.92 -7.92 -16.16
N SER A 48 -32.91 -7.01 -16.13
CA SER A 48 -34.17 -7.19 -15.43
C SER A 48 -35.38 -7.03 -16.34
N GLN A 49 -36.41 -7.82 -16.08
CA GLN A 49 -37.71 -7.67 -16.75
C GLN A 49 -38.62 -6.62 -16.09
N LYS A 50 -38.29 -6.29 -14.81
CA LYS A 50 -39.04 -5.32 -14.01
C LYS A 50 -38.18 -4.10 -13.74
N GLU A 51 -38.83 -2.98 -13.45
CA GLU A 51 -38.11 -1.82 -12.92
C GLU A 51 -37.76 -2.02 -11.47
N LEU A 52 -36.46 -1.84 -11.13
CA LEU A 52 -35.90 -2.03 -9.82
C LEU A 52 -35.39 -0.69 -9.28
N SER A 53 -35.63 -0.44 -7.99
CA SER A 53 -35.08 0.73 -7.30
C SER A 53 -33.71 0.44 -6.70
N ASP A 54 -32.91 1.49 -6.46
CA ASP A 54 -31.59 1.39 -5.83
C ASP A 54 -31.64 0.70 -4.47
N GLU A 55 -32.74 0.82 -3.73
CA GLU A 55 -32.92 0.20 -2.43
C GLU A 55 -32.87 -1.34 -2.49
N VAL A 56 -33.37 -1.93 -3.57
CA VAL A 56 -33.33 -3.39 -3.76
C VAL A 56 -31.89 -3.86 -3.91
N PHE A 57 -31.07 -3.15 -4.67
CA PHE A 57 -29.64 -3.47 -4.84
C PHE A 57 -28.87 -3.24 -3.52
N LYS A 58 -29.12 -2.12 -2.85
CA LYS A 58 -28.46 -1.74 -1.59
C LYS A 58 -28.72 -2.76 -0.48
N SER A 59 -29.92 -3.34 -0.43
CA SER A 59 -30.26 -4.35 0.59
C SER A 59 -29.54 -5.68 0.39
N ARG A 60 -29.10 -5.98 -0.83
CA ARG A 60 -28.47 -7.27 -1.20
C ARG A 60 -26.96 -7.20 -1.36
N ILE A 61 -26.42 -6.02 -1.71
CA ILE A 61 -25.01 -5.81 -2.00
C ILE A 61 -24.39 -4.86 -0.97
N PRO A 62 -23.58 -5.34 -0.02
CA PRO A 62 -22.99 -4.50 1.02
C PRO A 62 -22.09 -3.36 0.50
N SER A 63 -21.44 -3.56 -0.66
CA SER A 63 -20.54 -2.59 -1.31
C SER A 63 -21.20 -1.83 -2.47
N PHE A 64 -22.52 -1.76 -2.49
CA PHE A 64 -23.27 -1.00 -3.51
C PHE A 64 -22.95 0.50 -3.45
N LYS A 65 -22.67 1.10 -4.62
CA LYS A 65 -22.44 2.54 -4.76
C LYS A 65 -23.67 3.20 -5.41
N ASN A 66 -24.01 2.81 -6.61
CA ASN A 66 -25.22 3.25 -7.35
C ASN A 66 -25.56 2.25 -8.46
N ALA A 67 -26.82 2.32 -8.93
CA ALA A 67 -27.25 1.62 -10.12
C ALA A 67 -27.81 2.64 -11.14
N ILE A 68 -27.38 2.56 -12.37
CA ILE A 68 -27.82 3.46 -13.46
C ILE A 68 -28.57 2.61 -14.47
N LEU A 69 -29.82 2.98 -14.74
CA LEU A 69 -30.60 2.38 -15.83
C LEU A 69 -29.96 2.81 -17.16
N LEU A 70 -29.50 1.84 -17.93
CA LEU A 70 -28.94 2.08 -19.26
C LEU A 70 -30.07 2.28 -20.27
N ASP A 71 -29.99 3.37 -21.01
CA ASP A 71 -30.97 3.63 -22.08
C ASP A 71 -30.69 2.71 -23.29
N ALA A 72 -31.70 1.99 -23.74
CA ALA A 72 -31.63 1.16 -24.93
C ALA A 72 -31.69 1.93 -26.24
N LYS A 73 -32.04 3.24 -26.19
CA LYS A 73 -32.19 4.09 -27.37
C LYS A 73 -31.00 4.10 -28.33
N PRO A 74 -29.72 4.19 -27.85
CA PRO A 74 -28.58 4.16 -28.75
C PRO A 74 -28.46 2.87 -29.56
N VAL A 75 -28.94 1.73 -28.98
CA VAL A 75 -28.98 0.44 -29.69
C VAL A 75 -30.11 0.42 -30.71
N LEU A 76 -31.29 0.91 -30.32
CA LEU A 76 -32.43 1.01 -31.20
C LEU A 76 -32.16 1.96 -32.38
N ASP A 77 -31.47 3.08 -32.15
CA ASP A 77 -31.11 4.05 -33.19
C ASP A 77 -30.16 3.45 -34.25
N ARG A 78 -29.29 2.53 -33.86
CA ARG A 78 -28.43 1.80 -34.82
C ARG A 78 -29.22 0.82 -35.69
N LEU A 79 -30.36 0.37 -35.21
CA LEU A 79 -31.23 -0.57 -35.92
C LEU A 79 -32.27 0.19 -36.80
N LYS A 80 -32.42 1.50 -36.61
CA LYS A 80 -33.19 2.36 -37.50
C LYS A 80 -32.59 2.32 -38.91
N GLY A 81 -33.35 1.85 -39.86
CA GLY A 81 -32.89 1.63 -41.24
C GLY A 81 -32.67 0.18 -41.63
N GLN A 82 -32.61 -0.73 -40.65
CA GLN A 82 -32.55 -2.18 -40.88
C GLN A 82 -33.87 -2.88 -40.57
N MET A 83 -34.78 -2.22 -39.84
CA MET A 83 -36.08 -2.75 -39.41
C MET A 83 -37.20 -1.71 -39.64
N SER A 84 -38.43 -2.20 -39.79
CA SER A 84 -39.62 -1.36 -39.88
C SER A 84 -39.90 -0.66 -38.54
N ASP A 85 -40.45 0.57 -38.58
CA ASP A 85 -40.81 1.37 -37.39
C ASP A 85 -41.76 0.61 -36.43
N LYS A 86 -42.62 -0.23 -36.97
CA LYS A 86 -43.53 -1.07 -36.18
C LYS A 86 -42.75 -2.12 -35.38
N ASN A 87 -41.79 -2.79 -35.99
CA ASN A 87 -40.96 -3.81 -35.35
C ASN A 87 -40.01 -3.17 -34.32
N LEU A 88 -39.54 -1.95 -34.56
CA LEU A 88 -38.75 -1.18 -33.62
C LEU A 88 -39.49 -0.87 -32.31
N LYS A 89 -40.79 -0.44 -32.42
CA LYS A 89 -41.62 -0.20 -31.23
C LYS A 89 -41.95 -1.49 -30.46
N GLU A 90 -42.19 -2.58 -31.14
CA GLU A 90 -42.43 -3.89 -30.52
C GLU A 90 -41.14 -4.37 -29.81
N LEU A 91 -39.98 -4.16 -30.41
CA LEU A 91 -38.70 -4.45 -29.83
C LEU A 91 -38.42 -3.59 -28.58
N GLU A 92 -38.67 -2.27 -28.65
CA GLU A 92 -38.49 -1.35 -27.51
C GLU A 92 -39.32 -1.77 -26.29
N ASN A 93 -40.58 -2.22 -26.53
CA ASN A 93 -41.47 -2.68 -25.46
C ASN A 93 -41.12 -4.05 -24.89
N SER A 94 -40.39 -4.89 -25.65
CA SER A 94 -39.97 -6.22 -25.23
C SER A 94 -38.54 -6.31 -24.71
N LEU A 95 -37.75 -5.24 -24.88
CA LEU A 95 -36.39 -5.19 -24.36
C LEU A 95 -36.37 -5.19 -22.82
N PRO A 96 -35.54 -6.04 -22.22
CA PRO A 96 -35.35 -6.01 -20.79
C PRO A 96 -34.63 -4.72 -20.39
N LYS A 97 -34.77 -4.33 -19.14
CA LYS A 97 -34.07 -3.18 -18.56
C LYS A 97 -32.64 -3.59 -18.16
N PHE A 98 -31.66 -2.76 -18.53
CA PHE A 98 -30.25 -2.99 -18.25
C PHE A 98 -29.82 -2.01 -17.17
N TYR A 99 -29.30 -2.54 -16.06
CA TYR A 99 -28.77 -1.78 -14.95
C TYR A 99 -27.25 -1.88 -14.93
N SER A 100 -26.57 -0.74 -14.93
CA SER A 100 -25.14 -0.65 -14.67
C SER A 100 -24.92 -0.41 -13.18
N ILE A 101 -24.47 -1.42 -12.46
CA ILE A 101 -24.28 -1.41 -11.02
C ILE A 101 -22.80 -1.14 -10.73
N LYS A 102 -22.52 -0.12 -9.93
CA LYS A 102 -21.19 0.24 -9.46
C LYS A 102 -21.00 -0.17 -8.01
N LEU A 103 -19.77 -0.55 -7.68
CA LEU A 103 -19.35 -0.92 -6.32
C LEU A 103 -18.40 0.13 -5.74
N ASN A 104 -18.32 0.20 -4.40
CA ASN A 104 -17.40 1.09 -3.69
C ASN A 104 -15.97 0.53 -3.59
N ILE A 105 -15.78 -0.75 -3.89
CA ILE A 105 -14.50 -1.46 -3.78
C ILE A 105 -14.30 -2.32 -5.01
N LEU A 106 -13.04 -2.60 -5.33
CA LEU A 106 -12.68 -3.62 -6.32
C LEU A 106 -12.86 -5.00 -5.66
N PRO A 107 -13.90 -5.79 -6.03
CA PRO A 107 -14.20 -7.02 -5.32
C PRO A 107 -13.18 -8.13 -5.63
N SER A 108 -12.88 -8.96 -4.63
CA SER A 108 -12.13 -10.20 -4.89
C SER A 108 -12.96 -11.18 -5.76
N PRO A 109 -12.32 -12.12 -6.46
CA PRO A 109 -13.03 -13.12 -7.28
C PRO A 109 -14.11 -13.89 -6.53
N THR A 110 -13.84 -14.26 -5.28
CA THR A 110 -14.79 -14.94 -4.40
C THR A 110 -15.96 -14.06 -4.00
N PHE A 111 -15.69 -12.78 -3.73
CA PHE A 111 -16.72 -11.80 -3.40
C PHE A 111 -17.58 -11.45 -4.62
N MET A 112 -16.98 -11.38 -5.81
CA MET A 112 -17.68 -11.17 -7.07
C MET A 112 -18.67 -12.32 -7.35
N ALA A 113 -18.25 -13.58 -7.20
CA ALA A 113 -19.13 -14.73 -7.36
C ALA A 113 -20.29 -14.75 -6.33
N LYS A 114 -20.08 -14.13 -5.16
CA LYS A 114 -21.17 -13.94 -4.18
C LYS A 114 -22.14 -12.88 -4.66
N ILE A 115 -21.65 -11.70 -5.10
CA ILE A 115 -22.47 -10.62 -5.63
C ILE A 115 -23.31 -11.10 -6.81
N GLU A 116 -22.74 -11.88 -7.73
CA GLU A 116 -23.45 -12.44 -8.87
C GLU A 116 -24.63 -13.34 -8.41
N ARG A 117 -24.40 -14.19 -7.44
CA ARG A 117 -25.46 -15.04 -6.86
C ARG A 117 -26.52 -14.22 -6.13
N ASP A 118 -26.11 -13.22 -5.35
CA ASP A 118 -27.02 -12.37 -4.59
C ASP A 118 -27.89 -11.54 -5.54
N LEU A 119 -27.34 -11.07 -6.66
CA LEU A 119 -28.09 -10.37 -7.72
C LEU A 119 -29.05 -11.29 -8.45
N LEU A 120 -28.64 -12.51 -8.84
CA LEU A 120 -29.53 -13.48 -9.48
C LEU A 120 -30.66 -13.94 -8.56
N GLY A 121 -30.52 -13.79 -7.25
CA GLY A 121 -31.58 -14.03 -6.26
C GLY A 121 -32.62 -12.92 -6.15
N ILE A 122 -32.45 -11.78 -6.85
CA ILE A 122 -33.43 -10.69 -6.87
C ILE A 122 -34.52 -11.01 -7.89
N GLU A 123 -35.79 -10.92 -7.46
CA GLU A 123 -36.92 -11.19 -8.33
C GLU A 123 -36.98 -10.23 -9.51
N GLY A 124 -36.97 -10.74 -10.73
CA GLY A 124 -36.99 -9.99 -11.97
C GLY A 124 -35.65 -9.90 -12.68
N ILE A 125 -34.54 -10.21 -12.03
CA ILE A 125 -33.22 -10.28 -12.69
C ILE A 125 -33.11 -11.63 -13.42
N SER A 126 -32.88 -11.56 -14.73
CA SER A 126 -32.76 -12.72 -15.62
C SER A 126 -31.31 -13.10 -15.90
N LYS A 127 -30.41 -12.13 -15.91
CA LYS A 127 -28.99 -12.34 -16.22
C LYS A 127 -28.13 -11.27 -15.51
N VAL A 128 -26.95 -11.69 -15.08
CA VAL A 128 -25.91 -10.81 -14.55
C VAL A 128 -24.63 -11.04 -15.32
N GLU A 129 -23.97 -9.99 -15.77
CA GLU A 129 -22.68 -10.04 -16.46
C GLU A 129 -21.66 -9.25 -15.65
N THR A 130 -20.71 -9.97 -15.08
CA THR A 130 -19.70 -9.40 -14.17
C THR A 130 -18.35 -9.18 -14.84
N PHE A 131 -18.17 -9.52 -16.12
CA PHE A 131 -16.87 -9.47 -16.82
C PHE A 131 -15.71 -10.08 -16.00
N ALA A 132 -16.03 -11.08 -15.18
CA ALA A 132 -15.18 -11.65 -14.14
C ALA A 132 -13.79 -12.08 -14.64
N LYS A 133 -13.68 -12.63 -15.85
CA LYS A 133 -12.40 -13.16 -16.36
C LYS A 133 -11.30 -12.09 -16.47
N THR A 134 -11.63 -10.90 -16.94
CA THR A 134 -10.68 -9.79 -17.09
C THR A 134 -10.36 -9.17 -15.72
N HIS A 135 -11.38 -8.96 -14.91
CA HIS A 135 -11.28 -8.46 -13.56
C HIS A 135 -10.39 -9.35 -12.68
N ASP A 136 -10.64 -10.64 -12.64
CA ASP A 136 -9.89 -11.60 -11.82
C ASP A 136 -8.41 -11.64 -12.15
N LYS A 137 -8.06 -11.50 -13.43
CA LYS A 137 -6.66 -11.47 -13.86
C LYS A 137 -5.94 -10.23 -13.30
N VAL A 138 -6.55 -9.05 -13.42
CA VAL A 138 -5.96 -7.81 -12.92
C VAL A 138 -5.87 -7.85 -11.39
N TYR A 139 -6.94 -8.23 -10.70
CA TYR A 139 -6.95 -8.35 -9.24
C TYR A 139 -5.81 -9.24 -8.74
N ARG A 140 -5.63 -10.43 -9.33
CA ARG A 140 -4.55 -11.37 -8.95
C ARG A 140 -3.16 -10.77 -9.15
N ILE A 141 -2.95 -10.00 -10.23
CA ILE A 141 -1.68 -9.31 -10.49
C ILE A 141 -1.41 -8.26 -9.41
N LEU A 142 -2.41 -7.46 -9.03
CA LEU A 142 -2.28 -6.43 -7.98
C LEU A 142 -1.94 -7.07 -6.63
N VAL A 143 -2.66 -8.13 -6.25
CA VAL A 143 -2.41 -8.88 -5.01
C VAL A 143 -1.02 -9.50 -5.00
N LEU A 144 -0.59 -10.10 -6.12
CA LEU A 144 0.75 -10.66 -6.26
C LEU A 144 1.83 -9.58 -6.10
N PHE A 145 1.67 -8.45 -6.78
CA PHE A 145 2.61 -7.34 -6.67
C PHE A 145 2.72 -6.82 -5.23
N LYS A 146 1.59 -6.64 -4.54
CA LYS A 146 1.54 -6.24 -3.14
C LYS A 146 2.26 -7.24 -2.22
N ALA A 147 2.00 -8.53 -2.41
CA ALA A 147 2.65 -9.59 -1.63
C ALA A 147 4.17 -9.62 -1.85
N VAL A 148 4.62 -9.48 -3.11
CA VAL A 148 6.05 -9.43 -3.46
C VAL A 148 6.70 -8.20 -2.84
N ALA A 149 6.11 -7.01 -2.97
CA ALA A 149 6.64 -5.77 -2.38
C ALA A 149 6.76 -5.88 -0.85
N GLN A 150 5.75 -6.41 -0.17
CA GLN A 150 5.79 -6.64 1.27
C GLN A 150 6.85 -7.67 1.68
N GLY A 151 6.98 -8.76 0.93
CA GLY A 151 8.01 -9.78 1.16
C GLY A 151 9.43 -9.19 1.03
N PHE A 152 9.69 -8.39 0.01
CA PHE A 152 10.96 -7.68 -0.15
C PHE A 152 11.23 -6.70 0.99
N THR A 153 10.23 -5.91 1.39
CA THR A 153 10.37 -4.98 2.52
C THR A 153 10.71 -5.71 3.81
N ALA A 154 10.04 -6.83 4.10
CA ALA A 154 10.33 -7.65 5.28
C ALA A 154 11.76 -8.22 5.26
N LEU A 155 12.23 -8.68 4.10
CA LEU A 155 13.58 -9.21 3.94
C LEU A 155 14.65 -8.12 4.12
N ILE A 156 14.45 -6.96 3.53
CA ILE A 156 15.33 -5.79 3.69
C ILE A 156 15.34 -5.32 5.14
N ALA A 157 14.18 -5.31 5.81
CA ALA A 157 14.07 -4.96 7.23
C ALA A 157 14.89 -5.90 8.12
N LEU A 158 14.78 -7.20 7.88
CA LEU A 158 15.57 -8.20 8.63
C LEU A 158 17.07 -8.01 8.44
N MET A 159 17.50 -7.81 7.19
CA MET A 159 18.90 -7.56 6.86
C MET A 159 19.40 -6.24 7.47
N GLY A 160 18.64 -5.15 7.31
CA GLY A 160 18.98 -3.84 7.84
C GLY A 160 19.14 -3.85 9.37
N ILE A 161 18.19 -4.41 10.09
CA ILE A 161 18.25 -4.55 11.54
C ILE A 161 19.49 -5.36 11.95
N THR A 162 19.78 -6.47 11.26
CA THR A 162 20.97 -7.29 11.56
C THR A 162 22.26 -6.51 11.35
N LEU A 163 22.35 -5.70 10.28
CA LEU A 163 23.52 -4.87 10.01
C LEU A 163 23.69 -3.76 11.06
N ILE A 164 22.60 -3.11 11.46
CA ILE A 164 22.62 -2.10 12.54
C ILE A 164 23.11 -2.72 13.84
N PHE A 165 22.63 -3.92 14.20
CA PHE A 165 23.13 -4.65 15.39
C PHE A 165 24.62 -4.94 15.31
N LYS A 166 25.14 -5.39 14.17
CA LYS A 166 26.57 -5.62 13.97
C LYS A 166 27.36 -4.31 14.14
N GLN A 167 26.88 -3.22 13.56
CA GLN A 167 27.58 -1.95 13.65
C GLN A 167 27.58 -1.37 15.06
N MET A 168 26.48 -1.49 15.80
CA MET A 168 26.42 -1.08 17.21
C MET A 168 27.39 -1.88 18.10
N ARG A 169 27.60 -3.18 17.80
CA ARG A 169 28.63 -3.99 18.48
C ARG A 169 30.04 -3.48 18.17
N ILE A 170 30.33 -3.10 16.93
CA ILE A 170 31.62 -2.52 16.54
C ILE A 170 31.87 -1.23 17.32
N TRP A 171 30.86 -0.35 17.40
CA TRP A 171 30.94 0.89 18.16
C TRP A 171 31.17 0.65 19.66
N LEU A 172 30.49 -0.33 20.23
CA LEU A 172 30.69 -0.72 21.62
C LEU A 172 32.11 -1.19 21.87
N TYR A 173 32.65 -2.00 20.97
CA TYR A 173 34.02 -2.48 21.05
C TYR A 173 35.06 -1.35 20.97
N GLU A 174 34.86 -0.40 20.03
CA GLU A 174 35.74 0.76 19.90
C GLU A 174 35.74 1.69 21.15
N HIS A 175 34.62 1.73 21.87
CA HIS A 175 34.48 2.58 23.06
C HIS A 175 34.63 1.78 24.36
N ARG A 176 35.01 0.52 24.30
CA ARG A 176 35.10 -0.41 25.43
C ARG A 176 35.91 0.16 26.59
N ARG A 177 37.12 0.62 26.34
CA ARG A 177 38.04 1.15 27.37
C ARG A 177 37.44 2.31 28.16
N ARG A 178 36.69 3.20 27.47
CA ARG A 178 36.00 4.33 28.11
C ARG A 178 34.83 3.82 28.97
N ILE A 179 34.08 2.85 28.48
CA ILE A 179 32.93 2.27 29.19
C ILE A 179 33.43 1.52 30.45
N GLU A 180 34.56 0.81 30.38
CA GLU A 180 35.21 0.15 31.52
C GLU A 180 35.58 1.17 32.60
N VAL A 181 36.31 2.22 32.26
CA VAL A 181 36.67 3.28 33.23
C VAL A 181 35.44 3.91 33.87
N MET A 182 34.38 4.18 33.09
CA MET A 182 33.13 4.68 33.63
C MET A 182 32.44 3.66 34.54
N SER A 183 32.57 2.38 34.25
CA SER A 183 32.03 1.31 35.09
C SER A 183 32.74 1.24 36.44
N ASP A 184 34.06 1.31 36.44
CA ASP A 184 34.89 1.30 37.64
C ASP A 184 34.62 2.50 38.54
N LEU A 185 34.24 3.63 37.96
CA LEU A 185 33.80 4.84 38.67
C LEU A 185 32.33 4.79 39.13
N GLY A 186 31.62 3.65 38.96
CA GLY A 186 30.23 3.50 39.38
C GLY A 186 29.20 4.24 38.52
N ALA A 187 29.53 4.60 37.27
CA ALA A 187 28.61 5.33 36.38
C ALA A 187 27.35 4.50 36.07
N SER A 188 26.20 5.17 36.01
CA SER A 188 24.94 4.54 35.67
C SER A 188 24.93 4.02 34.21
N PHE A 189 24.01 3.08 33.90
CA PHE A 189 23.85 2.49 32.58
C PHE A 189 23.67 3.57 31.49
N TRP A 190 22.81 4.54 31.73
CA TRP A 190 22.51 5.62 30.80
C TRP A 190 23.72 6.52 30.50
N LEU A 191 24.55 6.76 31.51
CA LEU A 191 25.75 7.57 31.33
C LEU A 191 26.78 6.85 30.47
N LYS A 192 26.96 5.55 30.67
CA LYS A 192 27.84 4.69 29.85
C LYS A 192 27.40 4.60 28.41
N ALA A 193 26.08 4.50 28.16
CA ALA A 193 25.49 4.38 26.83
C ALA A 193 25.25 5.72 26.12
N SER A 194 25.33 6.87 26.83
CA SER A 194 24.93 8.19 26.34
C SER A 194 25.56 8.57 25.00
N ARG A 195 26.83 8.23 24.80
CA ARG A 195 27.53 8.55 23.54
C ARG A 195 26.99 7.71 22.37
N LEU A 196 26.68 6.44 22.58
CA LEU A 196 26.11 5.56 21.56
C LEU A 196 24.70 6.03 21.17
N TYR A 197 23.88 6.46 22.13
CA TYR A 197 22.56 7.02 21.86
C TYR A 197 22.64 8.31 21.03
N LYS A 198 23.55 9.23 21.40
CA LYS A 198 23.72 10.49 20.65
C LYS A 198 24.13 10.24 19.19
N LEU A 199 25.06 9.30 18.98
CA LEU A 199 25.50 8.93 17.63
C LEU A 199 24.35 8.26 16.85
N ALA A 200 23.64 7.32 17.47
CA ALA A 200 22.52 6.63 16.85
C ALA A 200 21.38 7.60 16.43
N ILE A 201 21.05 8.57 17.29
CA ILE A 201 20.03 9.59 16.97
C ILE A 201 20.52 10.50 15.83
N ALA A 202 21.78 10.95 15.85
CA ALA A 202 22.33 11.78 14.78
C ALA A 202 22.28 11.04 13.42
N ASP A 203 22.68 9.77 13.38
CA ASP A 203 22.64 8.96 12.17
C ASP A 203 21.22 8.67 11.71
N SER A 204 20.26 8.55 12.64
CA SER A 204 18.83 8.41 12.33
C SER A 204 18.28 9.65 11.62
N ILE A 205 18.64 10.84 12.09
CA ILE A 205 18.24 12.11 11.46
C ILE A 205 18.80 12.22 10.05
N VAL A 206 20.09 11.89 9.87
CA VAL A 206 20.73 11.94 8.55
C VAL A 206 20.11 10.93 7.58
N ALA A 207 19.89 9.68 8.03
CA ALA A 207 19.27 8.66 7.21
C ALA A 207 17.84 9.04 6.79
N THR A 208 17.03 9.56 7.71
CA THR A 208 15.68 10.05 7.42
C THR A 208 15.70 11.21 6.43
N ALA A 209 16.59 12.19 6.63
CA ALA A 209 16.72 13.34 5.72
C ALA A 209 17.09 12.90 4.29
N LEU A 210 17.95 11.90 4.14
CA LEU A 210 18.32 11.35 2.83
C LEU A 210 17.13 10.65 2.15
N VAL A 211 16.34 9.87 2.89
CA VAL A 211 15.13 9.23 2.36
C VAL A 211 14.12 10.29 1.93
N CYS A 212 13.81 11.25 2.79
CA CYS A 212 12.88 12.34 2.45
C CYS A 212 13.33 13.12 1.22
N ALA A 213 14.63 13.41 1.08
CA ALA A 213 15.16 14.10 -0.08
C ALA A 213 14.86 13.32 -1.38
N ILE A 214 15.05 12.00 -1.38
CA ILE A 214 14.73 11.17 -2.56
C ILE A 214 13.22 11.21 -2.87
N TYR A 215 12.36 11.08 -1.88
CA TYR A 215 10.91 11.06 -2.10
C TYR A 215 10.32 12.43 -2.45
N ILE A 216 10.99 13.53 -2.11
CA ILE A 216 10.65 14.86 -2.62
C ILE A 216 10.88 14.96 -4.14
N PHE A 217 11.95 14.37 -4.64
CA PHE A 217 12.28 14.40 -6.06
C PHE A 217 11.64 13.27 -6.88
N ALA A 218 11.21 12.18 -6.24
CA ALA A 218 10.61 11.02 -6.91
C ALA A 218 9.40 11.37 -7.80
N PRO A 219 8.44 12.24 -7.41
CA PRO A 219 7.33 12.61 -8.27
C PRO A 219 7.75 13.22 -9.59
N SER A 220 8.77 14.08 -9.61
CA SER A 220 9.24 14.73 -10.83
C SER A 220 9.90 13.77 -11.83
N LEU A 221 10.44 12.66 -11.33
CA LEU A 221 11.13 11.66 -12.16
C LEU A 221 10.18 10.55 -12.65
N LEU A 222 9.20 10.18 -11.82
CA LEU A 222 8.36 9.01 -12.06
C LEU A 222 6.96 9.35 -12.62
N SER A 223 6.49 10.59 -12.50
CA SER A 223 5.13 10.98 -12.92
C SER A 223 4.84 10.64 -14.39
N SER A 224 5.77 10.90 -15.30
CA SER A 224 5.59 10.62 -16.74
C SER A 224 5.49 9.11 -17.01
N VAL A 225 6.28 8.31 -16.32
CA VAL A 225 6.27 6.85 -16.47
C VAL A 225 5.00 6.25 -15.89
N LEU A 226 4.61 6.67 -14.69
CA LEU A 226 3.38 6.20 -14.03
C LEU A 226 2.15 6.57 -14.86
N PHE A 227 2.08 7.80 -15.35
CA PHE A 227 0.97 8.25 -16.20
C PHE A 227 0.85 7.43 -17.48
N SER A 228 1.97 7.06 -18.12
CA SER A 228 1.96 6.23 -19.34
C SER A 228 1.40 4.82 -19.12
N VAL A 229 1.41 4.33 -17.88
CA VAL A 229 0.92 3.00 -17.47
C VAL A 229 -0.48 3.06 -16.84
N GLY A 230 -1.06 4.27 -16.74
CA GLY A 230 -2.40 4.47 -16.17
C GLY A 230 -2.43 4.57 -14.65
N PHE A 231 -1.27 4.79 -14.00
CA PHE A 231 -1.18 5.05 -12.57
C PHE A 231 -1.12 6.55 -12.29
N SER A 232 -1.87 7.00 -11.29
CA SER A 232 -1.72 8.34 -10.75
C SER A 232 -0.65 8.38 -9.66
N MET A 233 0.07 9.50 -9.56
CA MET A 233 0.99 9.70 -8.44
C MET A 233 0.18 10.05 -7.19
N PRO A 234 0.30 9.29 -6.10
CA PRO A 234 -0.45 9.59 -4.88
C PRO A 234 0.02 10.91 -4.27
N SER A 235 -0.86 11.56 -3.55
CA SER A 235 -0.48 12.69 -2.70
C SER A 235 0.43 12.20 -1.57
N ILE A 236 1.72 12.53 -1.65
CA ILE A 236 2.69 12.20 -0.60
C ILE A 236 2.64 13.33 0.43
N ASP A 237 2.19 13.03 1.63
CA ASP A 237 2.28 13.96 2.76
C ASP A 237 3.68 13.85 3.38
N ILE A 238 4.64 14.53 2.74
CA ILE A 238 6.06 14.47 3.09
C ILE A 238 6.31 14.81 4.55
N VAL A 239 5.54 15.71 5.13
CA VAL A 239 5.72 16.13 6.53
C VAL A 239 5.33 15.01 7.48
N ASN A 240 4.17 14.43 7.27
CA ASN A 240 3.68 13.33 8.10
C ASN A 240 4.53 12.07 7.93
N ASP A 241 4.86 11.72 6.68
CA ASP A 241 5.71 10.57 6.38
C ASP A 241 7.12 10.74 6.96
N ALA A 242 7.72 11.96 6.91
CA ALA A 242 9.01 12.27 7.53
C ALA A 242 8.99 12.12 9.06
N VAL A 243 7.92 12.55 9.72
CA VAL A 243 7.77 12.39 11.19
C VAL A 243 7.68 10.91 11.56
N ILE A 244 6.91 10.12 10.82
CA ILE A 244 6.77 8.68 11.04
C ILE A 244 8.12 7.96 10.82
N LEU A 245 8.82 8.27 9.73
CA LEU A 245 10.13 7.70 9.42
C LEU A 245 11.17 8.07 10.48
N LEU A 246 11.18 9.33 10.95
CA LEU A 246 12.07 9.77 12.00
C LEU A 246 11.78 9.04 13.31
N ALA A 247 10.52 8.93 13.71
CA ALA A 247 10.13 8.20 14.90
C ALA A 247 10.52 6.73 14.81
N ALA A 248 10.29 6.08 13.66
CA ALA A 248 10.69 4.71 13.42
C ALA A 248 12.21 4.52 13.49
N SER A 249 12.99 5.38 12.81
CA SER A 249 14.45 5.28 12.78
C SER A 249 15.09 5.48 14.16
N VAL A 250 14.63 6.48 14.89
CA VAL A 250 15.09 6.74 16.26
C VAL A 250 14.73 5.60 17.19
N SER A 251 13.51 5.07 17.11
CA SER A 251 13.07 3.94 17.92
C SER A 251 13.91 2.67 17.66
N ILE A 252 14.14 2.33 16.39
CA ILE A 252 14.97 1.18 16.00
C ILE A 252 16.40 1.36 16.53
N SER A 253 16.96 2.55 16.39
CA SER A 253 18.32 2.86 16.84
C SER A 253 18.45 2.79 18.36
N ILE A 254 17.51 3.34 19.12
CA ILE A 254 17.48 3.29 20.58
C ILE A 254 17.35 1.83 21.08
N ILE A 255 16.42 1.07 20.50
CA ILE A 255 16.21 -0.34 20.86
C ILE A 255 17.50 -1.14 20.60
N THR A 256 18.12 -0.93 19.44
CA THR A 256 19.35 -1.65 19.07
C THR A 256 20.51 -1.33 20.02
N VAL A 257 20.74 -0.05 20.34
CA VAL A 257 21.74 0.38 21.31
C VAL A 257 21.47 -0.27 22.68
N SER A 258 20.21 -0.22 23.14
CA SER A 258 19.80 -0.78 24.43
C SER A 258 20.07 -2.28 24.52
N VAL A 259 19.67 -3.04 23.48
CA VAL A 259 19.88 -4.50 23.44
C VAL A 259 21.36 -4.86 23.39
N VAL A 260 22.17 -4.13 22.60
CA VAL A 260 23.62 -4.38 22.50
C VAL A 260 24.30 -4.09 23.82
N MET A 261 23.94 -2.99 24.50
CA MET A 261 24.50 -2.64 25.81
C MET A 261 24.12 -3.64 26.93
N LEU A 262 22.85 -4.11 26.94
CA LEU A 262 22.38 -5.09 27.91
C LEU A 262 23.09 -6.45 27.73
N ARG A 263 23.25 -6.91 26.49
CA ARG A 263 23.99 -8.16 26.20
C ARG A 263 25.46 -8.06 26.55
N SER A 264 26.05 -6.88 26.40
CA SER A 264 27.43 -6.64 26.80
C SER A 264 27.61 -6.77 28.32
N LYS A 265 26.66 -6.22 29.11
CA LYS A 265 26.71 -6.34 30.59
C LYS A 265 26.69 -7.81 31.03
N ALA A 266 25.83 -8.64 30.45
CA ALA A 266 25.73 -10.07 30.74
C ALA A 266 27.00 -10.86 30.37
N SER A 267 27.86 -10.32 29.50
CA SER A 267 29.13 -10.96 29.10
C SER A 267 30.33 -10.55 29.98
N TYR A 268 30.21 -9.56 30.85
CA TYR A 268 31.26 -9.05 31.71
C TYR A 268 31.08 -9.41 33.21
N ASP A 269 29.90 -9.96 33.56
CA ASP A 269 29.61 -10.41 34.93
C ASP A 269 30.06 -11.87 35.19
N PHE A 270 31.06 -12.40 34.41
CA PHE A 270 31.75 -13.67 34.65
C PHE A 270 33.23 -13.47 34.91
#